data_90a68c7639dbd92d5a8c824d70130d5e
#
_entry.id   90a68c7639dbd92d5a8c824d70130d5e
#
_cell.length_a   1.000
_cell.length_b   1.000
_cell.length_c   1.000
_cell.angle_alpha   90.00
_cell.angle_beta   90.00
_cell.angle_gamma   90.00
#
_symmetry.space_group_name_H-M   'P 1'
#
loop_
_entity.id
_entity.type
_entity.pdbx_description
1 polymer ?
#
loop_
_entity_poly.entity_id
_entity_poly.type
_entity_poly.pdbx_seq_one_letter_code
_entity_poly.pdbx_strand_id
1 'polypeptide(L)'
;MAMAARKQRILEAIVALYANGGEPVGSGLLANYFDMALSSATLRNEMAALTKLGLLEQPHTSAGRVPSAQGYRYYLDHLIDAPKASALPDADRRHIDDLFAAMDAEPEKLVPAAARSLADLTGCAAAATTPQAPDLCIAHFEVVQVGRYSAAVLAVTSAGGVRTRVARVDTGLSRDDAANIAQLLNRGLTFVAPQDLSPMLMASLVLAAGERLSPVIMAAQALVTTGPQACLEGAQYLAKMPDVRQNLGTLLEIFSDNEAATELIRPEGSRVTATLGCDLDPAMPGCCIVSKRYLAGGGLTGSVALIGSTRMEYERLLPILDYFAAKLGQSMAGQGQ
;
A
#
# COMPACT_ATOMS: atom_id res chain seq x y z
N MET A 1 20.74 16.46 -15.99
CA MET A 1 21.25 17.85 -15.89
C MET A 1 20.64 18.45 -14.63
N ALA A 2 21.43 18.85 -13.64
CA ALA A 2 20.90 19.40 -12.38
C ALA A 2 20.20 20.74 -12.65
N MET A 3 18.94 20.85 -12.23
CA MET A 3 18.17 22.08 -12.34
C MET A 3 18.74 23.13 -11.37
N ALA A 4 18.82 24.42 -11.77
CA ALA A 4 19.32 25.49 -10.92
C ALA A 4 18.46 25.61 -9.64
N ALA A 5 19.09 25.78 -8.47
CA ALA A 5 18.42 25.83 -7.17
C ALA A 5 17.24 26.84 -7.10
N ARG A 6 17.34 27.97 -7.83
CA ARG A 6 16.23 28.92 -7.93
C ARG A 6 14.99 28.33 -8.58
N LYS A 7 15.14 27.56 -9.69
CA LYS A 7 14.02 26.91 -10.38
C LYS A 7 13.39 25.82 -9.50
N GLN A 8 14.21 25.09 -8.75
CA GLN A 8 13.73 24.10 -7.78
C GLN A 8 12.82 24.75 -6.74
N ARG A 9 13.29 25.79 -6.07
CA ARG A 9 12.50 26.55 -5.07
C ARG A 9 11.22 27.14 -5.64
N ILE A 10 11.22 27.59 -6.91
CA ILE A 10 10.03 28.09 -7.58
C ILE A 10 9.03 26.97 -7.88
N LEU A 11 9.51 25.80 -8.31
CA LEU A 11 8.65 24.62 -8.52
C LEU A 11 8.05 24.14 -7.20
N GLU A 12 8.83 24.04 -6.13
CA GLU A 12 8.35 23.73 -4.77
C GLU A 12 7.23 24.68 -4.33
N ALA A 13 7.46 25.99 -4.43
CA ALA A 13 6.47 26.98 -4.08
C ALA A 13 5.19 26.89 -4.90
N ILE A 14 5.31 26.60 -6.20
CA ILE A 14 4.13 26.43 -7.07
C ILE A 14 3.35 25.16 -6.70
N VAL A 15 4.04 24.04 -6.40
CA VAL A 15 3.38 22.81 -5.94
C VAL A 15 2.64 23.07 -4.63
N ALA A 16 3.28 23.70 -3.64
CA ALA A 16 2.68 24.00 -2.34
C ALA A 16 1.46 24.94 -2.46
N LEU A 17 1.59 26.02 -3.21
CA LEU A 17 0.49 26.99 -3.43
C LEU A 17 -0.69 26.36 -4.19
N TYR A 18 -0.40 25.52 -5.18
CA TYR A 18 -1.44 24.85 -5.97
C TYR A 18 -2.12 23.74 -5.16
N ALA A 19 -1.40 23.02 -4.32
CA ALA A 19 -1.98 22.02 -3.42
C ALA A 19 -3.00 22.66 -2.46
N ASN A 20 -2.65 23.79 -1.86
CA ASN A 20 -3.51 24.51 -0.91
C ASN A 20 -4.69 25.22 -1.56
N GLY A 21 -4.46 25.90 -2.70
CA GLY A 21 -5.45 26.79 -3.33
C GLY A 21 -6.30 26.15 -4.42
N GLY A 22 -5.79 25.12 -5.09
CA GLY A 22 -6.43 24.50 -6.26
C GLY A 22 -6.46 25.39 -7.52
N GLU A 23 -5.99 26.63 -7.43
CA GLU A 23 -6.02 27.62 -8.49
C GLU A 23 -4.64 27.81 -9.13
N PRO A 24 -4.58 28.08 -10.46
CA PRO A 24 -3.32 28.32 -11.14
C PRO A 24 -2.52 29.45 -10.50
N VAL A 25 -1.24 29.18 -10.20
CA VAL A 25 -0.35 30.10 -9.48
C VAL A 25 0.14 31.21 -10.42
N GLY A 26 -0.24 32.47 -10.11
CA GLY A 26 0.25 33.66 -10.81
C GLY A 26 1.58 34.16 -10.26
N SER A 27 2.36 34.90 -11.08
CA SER A 27 3.63 35.50 -10.66
C SER A 27 3.51 36.50 -9.49
N GLY A 28 2.35 37.14 -9.32
CA GLY A 28 2.06 38.02 -8.20
C GLY A 28 1.91 37.25 -6.88
N LEU A 29 1.12 36.16 -6.88
CA LEU A 29 0.96 35.29 -5.72
C LEU A 29 2.31 34.68 -5.31
N LEU A 30 3.10 34.24 -6.30
CA LEU A 30 4.43 33.69 -6.08
C LEU A 30 5.42 34.71 -5.52
N ALA A 31 5.33 36.00 -5.96
CA ALA A 31 6.14 37.08 -5.41
C ALA A 31 5.85 37.31 -3.90
N ASN A 32 4.56 37.28 -3.53
CA ASN A 32 4.15 37.40 -2.13
C ASN A 32 4.67 36.20 -1.30
N TYR A 33 4.65 35.00 -1.84
CA TYR A 33 5.18 33.79 -1.18
C TYR A 33 6.69 33.90 -0.87
N PHE A 34 7.44 34.62 -1.72
CA PHE A 34 8.85 34.90 -1.52
C PHE A 34 9.11 36.27 -0.86
N ASP A 35 8.16 36.82 -0.13
CA ASP A 35 8.28 38.12 0.56
C ASP A 35 8.86 39.23 -0.35
N MET A 36 8.44 39.22 -1.63
CA MET A 36 8.90 40.17 -2.66
C MET A 36 10.40 40.16 -2.95
N ALA A 37 11.13 39.12 -2.47
CA ALA A 37 12.58 38.98 -2.72
C ALA A 37 12.92 38.80 -4.22
N LEU A 38 11.94 38.40 -5.02
CA LEU A 38 12.02 38.26 -6.47
C LEU A 38 10.93 39.08 -7.15
N SER A 39 11.28 39.84 -8.20
CA SER A 39 10.28 40.60 -8.96
C SER A 39 9.32 39.69 -9.72
N SER A 40 8.05 40.10 -9.87
CA SER A 40 7.06 39.36 -10.66
C SER A 40 7.51 39.13 -12.12
N ALA A 41 8.33 40.02 -12.69
CA ALA A 41 8.90 39.84 -14.02
C ALA A 41 9.93 38.69 -14.06
N THR A 42 10.82 38.63 -13.05
CA THR A 42 11.79 37.51 -12.89
C THR A 42 11.06 36.19 -12.73
N LEU A 43 10.07 36.16 -11.83
CA LEU A 43 9.27 34.94 -11.58
C LEU A 43 8.53 34.49 -12.84
N ARG A 44 7.96 35.42 -13.63
CA ARG A 44 7.30 35.08 -14.90
C ARG A 44 8.27 34.44 -15.89
N ASN A 45 9.50 34.93 -15.98
CA ASN A 45 10.52 34.36 -16.86
C ASN A 45 10.95 32.95 -16.39
N GLU A 46 11.12 32.74 -15.09
CA GLU A 46 11.45 31.41 -14.54
C GLU A 46 10.30 30.42 -14.70
N MET A 47 9.04 30.86 -14.50
CA MET A 47 7.84 30.02 -14.76
C MET A 47 7.75 29.63 -16.24
N ALA A 48 8.04 30.58 -17.16
CA ALA A 48 8.08 30.27 -18.59
C ALA A 48 9.20 29.28 -18.94
N ALA A 49 10.36 29.38 -18.28
CA ALA A 49 11.46 28.41 -18.45
C ALA A 49 11.08 27.03 -17.92
N LEU A 50 10.41 26.93 -16.77
CA LEU A 50 9.90 25.67 -16.20
C LEU A 50 8.81 25.06 -17.10
N THR A 51 7.96 25.89 -17.74
CA THR A 51 6.98 25.42 -18.73
C THR A 51 7.68 24.83 -19.97
N LYS A 52 8.74 25.48 -20.47
CA LYS A 52 9.56 24.93 -21.57
C LYS A 52 10.26 23.62 -21.23
N LEU A 53 10.56 23.39 -19.96
CA LEU A 53 11.11 22.12 -19.46
C LEU A 53 10.01 21.05 -19.25
N GLY A 54 8.73 21.37 -19.51
CA GLY A 54 7.63 20.45 -19.32
C GLY A 54 7.22 20.26 -17.85
N LEU A 55 7.79 21.03 -16.89
CA LEU A 55 7.52 20.88 -15.46
C LEU A 55 6.29 21.69 -15.00
N LEU A 56 5.86 22.68 -15.78
CA LEU A 56 4.65 23.45 -15.53
C LEU A 56 3.78 23.49 -16.79
N GLU A 57 2.50 23.64 -16.57
CA GLU A 57 1.49 23.84 -17.63
C GLU A 57 0.74 25.14 -17.41
N GLN A 58 0.16 25.64 -18.50
CA GLN A 58 -0.72 26.82 -18.48
C GLN A 58 -2.11 26.36 -18.94
N PRO A 59 -3.10 26.22 -18.04
CA PRO A 59 -4.41 25.72 -18.41
C PRO A 59 -5.13 26.59 -19.45
N HIS A 60 -4.94 27.93 -19.36
CA HIS A 60 -5.50 28.90 -20.27
C HIS A 60 -4.54 30.07 -20.49
N THR A 61 -4.61 30.79 -21.60
CA THR A 61 -3.69 31.86 -21.98
C THR A 61 -3.54 32.99 -20.95
N SER A 62 -4.59 33.27 -20.17
CA SER A 62 -4.58 34.26 -19.07
C SER A 62 -4.35 33.64 -17.68
N ALA A 63 -4.29 32.31 -17.57
CA ALA A 63 -4.09 31.63 -16.30
C ALA A 63 -2.63 31.71 -15.81
N GLY A 64 -2.44 31.50 -14.51
CA GLY A 64 -1.14 31.23 -13.92
C GLY A 64 -0.53 29.93 -14.45
N ARG A 65 0.28 29.30 -13.64
CA ARG A 65 0.87 27.98 -13.95
C ARG A 65 0.42 26.95 -12.93
N VAL A 66 0.29 25.71 -13.39
CA VAL A 66 0.06 24.53 -12.55
C VAL A 66 1.21 23.54 -12.77
N PRO A 67 1.56 22.71 -11.80
CA PRO A 67 2.52 21.64 -12.01
C PRO A 67 1.96 20.65 -13.04
N SER A 68 2.78 20.22 -13.98
CA SER A 68 2.47 19.09 -14.88
C SER A 68 2.71 17.76 -14.15
N ALA A 69 2.28 16.64 -14.74
CA ALA A 69 2.63 15.30 -14.23
C ALA A 69 4.16 15.13 -14.09
N GLN A 70 4.92 15.59 -15.09
CA GLN A 70 6.39 15.59 -15.02
C GLN A 70 6.94 16.51 -13.93
N GLY A 71 6.29 17.66 -13.66
CA GLY A 71 6.62 18.57 -12.57
C GLY A 71 6.40 17.94 -11.20
N TYR A 72 5.27 17.25 -10.99
CA TYR A 72 5.02 16.50 -9.76
C TYR A 72 6.04 15.37 -9.57
N ARG A 73 6.33 14.60 -10.62
CA ARG A 73 7.35 13.53 -10.55
C ARG A 73 8.71 14.10 -10.17
N TYR A 74 9.16 15.18 -10.81
CA TYR A 74 10.42 15.84 -10.47
C TYR A 74 10.44 16.32 -9.02
N TYR A 75 9.31 16.89 -8.54
CA TYR A 75 9.17 17.34 -7.15
C TYR A 75 9.30 16.18 -6.16
N LEU A 76 8.59 15.08 -6.42
CA LEU A 76 8.59 13.89 -5.55
C LEU A 76 9.95 13.18 -5.52
N ASP A 77 10.64 13.12 -6.65
CA ASP A 77 11.91 12.40 -6.78
C ASP A 77 13.13 13.18 -6.28
N HIS A 78 13.09 14.53 -6.36
CA HIS A 78 14.30 15.34 -6.22
C HIS A 78 14.18 16.50 -5.22
N LEU A 79 12.98 16.97 -4.92
CA LEU A 79 12.78 18.18 -4.14
C LEU A 79 12.20 17.91 -2.75
N ILE A 80 11.40 16.87 -2.61
CA ILE A 80 10.99 16.43 -1.28
C ILE A 80 12.19 15.76 -0.62
N ASP A 81 12.76 16.41 0.37
CA ASP A 81 13.68 15.75 1.30
C ASP A 81 12.93 14.56 1.92
N ALA A 82 13.57 13.38 1.89
CA ALA A 82 13.00 12.20 2.52
C ALA A 82 12.51 12.56 3.93
N PRO A 83 11.22 12.39 4.21
CA PRO A 83 10.65 12.89 5.46
C PRO A 83 11.40 12.26 6.62
N LYS A 84 12.00 13.10 7.43
CA LYS A 84 12.51 12.64 8.72
C LYS A 84 11.30 12.54 9.62
N ALA A 85 11.05 11.36 10.19
CA ALA A 85 10.05 11.20 11.24
C ALA A 85 10.21 12.26 12.36
N SER A 86 11.41 12.83 12.48
CA SER A 86 11.73 13.97 13.36
C SER A 86 11.05 15.29 12.97
N ALA A 87 10.51 15.43 11.76
CA ALA A 87 9.81 16.64 11.32
C ALA A 87 8.32 16.65 11.72
N LEU A 88 7.78 15.52 12.22
CA LEU A 88 6.40 15.43 12.67
C LEU A 88 6.23 16.17 14.00
N PRO A 89 5.25 17.10 14.13
CA PRO A 89 4.94 17.78 15.39
C PRO A 89 4.66 16.79 16.53
N ASP A 90 5.07 17.14 17.76
CA ASP A 90 4.88 16.29 18.93
C ASP A 90 3.38 16.02 19.26
N ALA A 91 2.50 16.92 18.86
CA ALA A 91 1.05 16.71 19.00
C ALA A 91 0.56 15.58 18.11
N ASP A 92 0.98 15.56 16.84
CA ASP A 92 0.59 14.52 15.88
C ASP A 92 1.21 13.16 16.26
N ARG A 93 2.44 13.15 16.78
CA ARG A 93 3.07 11.93 17.29
C ARG A 93 2.26 11.33 18.42
N ARG A 94 1.94 12.15 19.45
CA ARG A 94 1.13 11.67 20.59
C ARG A 94 -0.22 11.15 20.14
N HIS A 95 -0.88 11.85 19.23
CA HIS A 95 -2.15 11.41 18.70
C HIS A 95 -2.06 10.04 18.00
N ILE A 96 -1.02 9.83 17.18
CA ILE A 96 -0.78 8.52 16.54
C ILE A 96 -0.48 7.45 17.61
N ASP A 97 0.34 7.76 18.61
CA ASP A 97 0.66 6.84 19.70
C ASP A 97 -0.60 6.41 20.48
N ASP A 98 -1.50 7.36 20.78
CA ASP A 98 -2.77 7.09 21.46
C ASP A 98 -3.71 6.22 20.62
N LEU A 99 -3.74 6.44 19.27
CA LEU A 99 -4.51 5.59 18.36
C LEU A 99 -4.02 4.13 18.41
N PHE A 100 -2.72 3.91 18.32
CA PHE A 100 -2.16 2.55 18.37
C PHE A 100 -2.30 1.88 19.74
N ALA A 101 -2.25 2.64 20.83
CA ALA A 101 -2.44 2.11 22.19
C ALA A 101 -3.85 1.54 22.42
N ALA A 102 -4.84 2.00 21.64
CA ALA A 102 -6.23 1.53 21.71
C ALA A 102 -6.57 0.38 20.75
N MET A 103 -5.65 -0.01 19.86
CA MET A 103 -5.89 -1.04 18.84
C MET A 103 -5.54 -2.44 19.37
N ASP A 104 -6.28 -3.43 18.86
CA ASP A 104 -5.94 -4.85 19.03
C ASP A 104 -4.69 -5.15 18.18
N ALA A 105 -3.69 -5.78 18.77
CA ALA A 105 -2.41 -6.03 18.10
C ALA A 105 -2.45 -7.22 17.13
N GLU A 106 -3.56 -7.99 17.06
CA GLU A 106 -3.73 -9.10 16.10
C GLU A 106 -3.70 -8.55 14.65
N PRO A 107 -2.78 -9.00 13.77
CA PRO A 107 -2.55 -8.39 12.46
C PRO A 107 -3.81 -8.22 11.60
N GLU A 108 -4.70 -9.21 11.60
CA GLU A 108 -5.94 -9.19 10.81
C GLU A 108 -6.92 -8.10 11.27
N LYS A 109 -6.83 -7.67 12.54
CA LYS A 109 -7.64 -6.59 13.10
C LYS A 109 -6.90 -5.26 13.08
N LEU A 110 -5.60 -5.30 13.38
CA LEU A 110 -4.75 -4.12 13.48
C LEU A 110 -4.62 -3.40 12.12
N VAL A 111 -4.39 -4.15 11.02
CA VAL A 111 -4.14 -3.55 9.70
C VAL A 111 -5.34 -2.74 9.20
N PRO A 112 -6.59 -3.25 9.20
CA PRO A 112 -7.75 -2.45 8.81
C PRO A 112 -8.02 -1.28 9.76
N ALA A 113 -7.86 -1.46 11.07
CA ALA A 113 -8.04 -0.41 12.05
C ALA A 113 -7.01 0.72 11.87
N ALA A 114 -5.76 0.37 11.62
CA ALA A 114 -4.69 1.32 11.32
C ALA A 114 -4.95 2.06 10.01
N ALA A 115 -5.34 1.36 8.93
CA ALA A 115 -5.67 2.00 7.66
C ALA A 115 -6.83 3.01 7.83
N ARG A 116 -7.87 2.66 8.58
CA ARG A 116 -8.99 3.57 8.88
C ARG A 116 -8.53 4.81 9.65
N SER A 117 -7.75 4.62 10.72
CA SER A 117 -7.23 5.74 11.51
C SER A 117 -6.32 6.66 10.70
N LEU A 118 -5.50 6.10 9.81
CA LEU A 118 -4.66 6.87 8.90
C LEU A 118 -5.51 7.67 7.90
N ALA A 119 -6.59 7.08 7.37
CA ALA A 119 -7.51 7.76 6.47
C ALA A 119 -8.20 8.94 7.17
N ASP A 120 -8.69 8.74 8.40
CA ASP A 120 -9.37 9.77 9.18
C ASP A 120 -8.42 10.91 9.58
N LEU A 121 -7.17 10.59 9.93
CA LEU A 121 -6.13 11.56 10.29
C LEU A 121 -5.71 12.44 9.11
N THR A 122 -5.67 11.86 7.90
CA THR A 122 -5.12 12.53 6.73
C THR A 122 -6.18 13.12 5.81
N GLY A 123 -7.42 12.67 5.89
CA GLY A 123 -8.48 13.02 4.94
C GLY A 123 -8.27 12.44 3.54
N CYS A 124 -7.39 11.43 3.41
CA CYS A 124 -7.15 10.66 2.20
C CYS A 124 -7.72 9.25 2.34
N ALA A 125 -7.85 8.50 1.26
CA ALA A 125 -8.00 7.06 1.43
C ALA A 125 -6.68 6.46 1.87
N ALA A 126 -6.74 5.41 2.68
CA ALA A 126 -5.54 4.69 3.12
C ALA A 126 -5.70 3.20 2.82
N ALA A 127 -4.60 2.59 2.41
CA ALA A 127 -4.53 1.17 2.16
C ALA A 127 -3.38 0.56 2.95
N ALA A 128 -3.54 -0.68 3.38
CA ALA A 128 -2.47 -1.40 4.06
C ALA A 128 -2.55 -2.88 3.76
N THR A 129 -1.42 -3.58 3.86
CA THR A 129 -1.37 -5.04 3.75
C THR A 129 -1.02 -5.68 5.08
N THR A 130 -1.52 -6.89 5.33
CA THR A 130 -0.99 -7.73 6.42
C THR A 130 0.49 -8.03 6.15
N PRO A 131 1.33 -8.16 7.21
CA PRO A 131 2.75 -8.41 7.03
C PRO A 131 3.01 -9.86 6.58
N GLN A 132 4.01 -10.03 5.71
CA GLN A 132 4.45 -11.33 5.23
C GLN A 132 5.96 -11.36 5.07
N ALA A 133 6.58 -12.52 5.30
CA ALA A 133 7.98 -12.72 4.94
C ALA A 133 8.10 -12.95 3.42
N PRO A 134 9.14 -12.42 2.77
CA PRO A 134 9.37 -12.66 1.34
C PRO A 134 9.44 -14.16 0.99
N ASP A 135 10.06 -14.95 1.88
CA ASP A 135 10.30 -16.40 1.71
C ASP A 135 9.38 -17.23 2.62
N LEU A 136 8.14 -16.74 2.86
CA LEU A 136 7.20 -17.42 3.72
C LEU A 136 6.74 -18.73 3.09
N CYS A 137 7.10 -19.85 3.71
CA CYS A 137 6.65 -21.18 3.34
C CYS A 137 5.80 -21.78 4.45
N ILE A 138 5.05 -22.82 4.12
CA ILE A 138 4.38 -23.66 5.13
C ILE A 138 5.39 -24.66 5.67
N ALA A 139 5.60 -24.65 6.98
CA ALA A 139 6.50 -25.57 7.68
C ALA A 139 5.80 -26.88 8.07
N HIS A 140 4.48 -26.82 8.32
CA HIS A 140 3.71 -28.00 8.74
C HIS A 140 2.24 -27.86 8.38
N PHE A 141 1.64 -28.98 7.97
CA PHE A 141 0.18 -29.12 7.76
C PHE A 141 -0.41 -30.08 8.79
N GLU A 142 -1.60 -29.72 9.29
CA GLU A 142 -2.47 -30.58 10.06
C GLU A 142 -3.84 -30.61 9.41
N VAL A 143 -4.48 -31.78 9.35
CA VAL A 143 -5.84 -31.95 8.80
C VAL A 143 -6.72 -32.56 9.87
N VAL A 144 -7.75 -31.85 10.27
CA VAL A 144 -8.68 -32.26 11.32
C VAL A 144 -10.06 -32.50 10.75
N GLN A 145 -10.62 -33.68 10.96
CA GLN A 145 -12.02 -33.95 10.65
C GLN A 145 -12.90 -33.12 11.60
N VAL A 146 -13.61 -32.12 11.09
CA VAL A 146 -14.55 -31.28 11.88
C VAL A 146 -16.00 -31.70 11.70
N GLY A 147 -16.29 -32.55 10.72
CA GLY A 147 -17.61 -33.11 10.45
C GLY A 147 -17.53 -34.29 9.50
N ARG A 148 -18.68 -34.95 9.27
CA ARG A 148 -18.76 -36.12 8.35
C ARG A 148 -18.30 -35.77 6.93
N TYR A 149 -18.52 -34.53 6.49
CA TYR A 149 -18.28 -34.06 5.11
C TYR A 149 -17.36 -32.83 5.11
N SER A 150 -16.60 -32.56 6.19
CA SER A 150 -15.73 -31.40 6.29
C SER A 150 -14.46 -31.65 7.07
N ALA A 151 -13.37 -31.08 6.58
CA ALA A 151 -12.08 -31.06 7.25
C ALA A 151 -11.57 -29.63 7.40
N ALA A 152 -10.97 -29.30 8.54
CA ALA A 152 -10.14 -28.12 8.71
C ALA A 152 -8.71 -28.47 8.33
N VAL A 153 -8.14 -27.75 7.38
CA VAL A 153 -6.73 -27.78 7.02
C VAL A 153 -6.06 -26.63 7.74
N LEU A 154 -5.12 -26.95 8.62
CA LEU A 154 -4.29 -25.99 9.32
C LEU A 154 -2.89 -26.01 8.71
N ALA A 155 -2.31 -24.84 8.52
CA ALA A 155 -0.94 -24.71 8.00
C ALA A 155 -0.15 -23.78 8.93
N VAL A 156 0.95 -24.29 9.47
CA VAL A 156 1.90 -23.52 10.27
C VAL A 156 2.95 -22.97 9.33
N THR A 157 3.13 -21.64 9.32
CA THR A 157 4.13 -20.99 8.48
C THR A 157 5.53 -21.08 9.12
N SER A 158 6.57 -20.92 8.30
CA SER A 158 7.96 -20.85 8.76
C SER A 158 8.24 -19.68 9.73
N ALA A 159 7.36 -18.67 9.76
CA ALA A 159 7.40 -17.57 10.72
C ALA A 159 6.57 -17.81 11.99
N GLY A 160 6.00 -19.03 12.17
CA GLY A 160 5.22 -19.40 13.36
C GLY A 160 3.74 -19.02 13.30
N GLY A 161 3.28 -18.33 12.27
CA GLY A 161 1.85 -18.03 12.07
C GLY A 161 1.04 -19.28 11.70
N VAL A 162 -0.25 -19.30 12.02
CA VAL A 162 -1.17 -20.38 11.68
C VAL A 162 -2.23 -19.88 10.71
N ARG A 163 -2.42 -20.59 9.61
CA ARG A 163 -3.48 -20.37 8.63
C ARG A 163 -4.45 -21.53 8.66
N THR A 164 -5.72 -21.27 8.48
CA THR A 164 -6.74 -22.32 8.51
C THR A 164 -7.72 -22.15 7.36
N ARG A 165 -8.12 -23.29 6.75
CA ARG A 165 -9.17 -23.32 5.74
C ARG A 165 -10.03 -24.57 5.91
N VAL A 166 -11.35 -24.41 5.82
CA VAL A 166 -12.29 -25.54 5.86
C VAL A 166 -12.57 -26.02 4.44
N ALA A 167 -12.33 -27.31 4.20
CA ALA A 167 -12.70 -27.99 2.97
C ALA A 167 -13.97 -28.81 3.20
N ARG A 168 -14.87 -28.84 2.20
CA ARG A 168 -16.03 -29.71 2.16
C ARG A 168 -15.82 -30.79 1.11
N VAL A 169 -16.19 -32.00 1.45
CA VAL A 169 -16.12 -33.20 0.56
C VAL A 169 -17.51 -33.78 0.36
N ASP A 170 -17.80 -34.27 -0.83
CA ASP A 170 -19.13 -34.83 -1.16
C ASP A 170 -19.35 -36.20 -0.54
N THR A 171 -18.27 -36.92 -0.24
CA THR A 171 -18.28 -38.23 0.41
C THR A 171 -17.76 -38.15 1.81
N GLY A 172 -18.20 -39.05 2.71
CA GLY A 172 -17.74 -39.01 4.10
C GLY A 172 -16.22 -39.09 4.23
N LEU A 173 -15.68 -38.25 5.14
CA LEU A 173 -14.26 -38.21 5.53
C LEU A 173 -14.10 -38.96 6.85
N SER A 174 -13.11 -39.84 6.92
CA SER A 174 -12.71 -40.52 8.14
C SER A 174 -11.51 -39.82 8.80
N ARG A 175 -11.22 -40.17 10.05
CA ARG A 175 -10.01 -39.70 10.74
C ARG A 175 -8.72 -40.22 10.06
N ASP A 176 -8.78 -41.44 9.53
CA ASP A 176 -7.64 -42.03 8.82
C ASP A 176 -7.39 -41.31 7.49
N ASP A 177 -8.46 -40.91 6.77
CA ASP A 177 -8.31 -40.07 5.59
C ASP A 177 -7.62 -38.74 5.95
N ALA A 178 -8.05 -38.08 7.02
CA ALA A 178 -7.45 -36.81 7.46
C ALA A 178 -5.97 -36.98 7.82
N ALA A 179 -5.60 -38.03 8.54
CA ALA A 179 -4.21 -38.32 8.89
C ALA A 179 -3.34 -38.63 7.65
N ASN A 180 -3.87 -39.42 6.71
CA ASN A 180 -3.18 -39.75 5.46
C ASN A 180 -2.93 -38.53 4.60
N ILE A 181 -3.95 -37.63 4.48
CA ILE A 181 -3.79 -36.38 3.74
C ILE A 181 -2.77 -35.47 4.42
N ALA A 182 -2.81 -35.32 5.76
CA ALA A 182 -1.82 -34.51 6.48
C ALA A 182 -0.38 -34.98 6.20
N GLN A 183 -0.15 -36.30 6.20
CA GLN A 183 1.16 -36.88 5.84
C GLN A 183 1.53 -36.57 4.38
N LEU A 184 0.58 -36.69 3.45
CA LEU A 184 0.79 -36.39 2.03
C LEU A 184 1.17 -34.93 1.82
N LEU A 185 0.41 -34.00 2.44
CA LEU A 185 0.69 -32.57 2.39
C LEU A 185 2.06 -32.23 2.98
N ASN A 186 2.40 -32.82 4.12
CA ASN A 186 3.72 -32.59 4.76
C ASN A 186 4.89 -33.14 3.93
N ARG A 187 4.69 -34.14 3.10
CA ARG A 187 5.72 -34.64 2.18
C ARG A 187 5.84 -33.81 0.89
N GLY A 188 4.72 -33.25 0.41
CA GLY A 188 4.66 -32.65 -0.91
C GLY A 188 4.60 -31.12 -0.94
N LEU A 189 4.12 -30.46 0.14
CA LEU A 189 3.89 -29.01 0.14
C LEU A 189 4.63 -28.24 1.24
N THR A 190 5.30 -28.89 2.20
CA THR A 190 6.13 -28.16 3.17
C THR A 190 7.36 -27.59 2.50
N PHE A 191 7.68 -26.33 2.86
CA PHE A 191 8.80 -25.55 2.33
C PHE A 191 8.77 -25.35 0.80
N VAL A 192 7.59 -25.54 0.19
CA VAL A 192 7.36 -25.22 -1.23
C VAL A 192 6.92 -23.75 -1.32
N ALA A 193 7.62 -22.97 -2.14
CA ALA A 193 7.25 -21.59 -2.39
C ALA A 193 6.05 -21.51 -3.34
N PRO A 194 5.19 -20.47 -3.26
CA PRO A 194 4.00 -20.34 -4.13
C PRO A 194 4.31 -20.47 -5.63
N GLN A 195 5.44 -19.91 -6.08
CA GLN A 195 5.88 -19.98 -7.48
C GLN A 195 6.32 -21.39 -7.93
N ASP A 196 6.65 -22.27 -6.99
CA ASP A 196 7.10 -23.65 -7.28
C ASP A 196 5.93 -24.65 -7.31
N LEU A 197 4.71 -24.18 -7.01
CA LEU A 197 3.49 -24.97 -7.10
C LEU A 197 3.12 -25.26 -8.57
N SER A 198 3.69 -26.31 -9.13
CA SER A 198 3.34 -26.70 -10.51
C SER A 198 2.00 -27.44 -10.59
N PRO A 199 1.27 -27.32 -11.72
CA PRO A 199 0.05 -28.11 -11.94
C PRO A 199 0.32 -29.63 -11.85
N MET A 200 1.50 -30.07 -12.25
CA MET A 200 1.91 -31.50 -12.16
C MET A 200 2.05 -31.96 -10.71
N LEU A 201 2.64 -31.14 -9.83
CA LEU A 201 2.73 -31.43 -8.40
C LEU A 201 1.34 -31.57 -7.80
N MET A 202 0.44 -30.62 -8.07
CA MET A 202 -0.92 -30.64 -7.57
C MET A 202 -1.71 -31.86 -8.07
N ALA A 203 -1.60 -32.19 -9.35
CA ALA A 203 -2.22 -33.37 -9.92
C ALA A 203 -1.73 -34.68 -9.28
N SER A 204 -0.43 -34.78 -8.99
CA SER A 204 0.16 -35.94 -8.32
C SER A 204 -0.37 -36.10 -6.88
N LEU A 205 -0.57 -35.01 -6.15
CA LEU A 205 -1.15 -35.03 -4.81
C LEU A 205 -2.62 -35.44 -4.82
N VAL A 206 -3.40 -34.90 -5.77
CA VAL A 206 -4.81 -35.30 -5.95
C VAL A 206 -4.93 -36.75 -6.31
N LEU A 207 -4.08 -37.29 -7.21
CA LEU A 207 -4.07 -38.69 -7.58
C LEU A 207 -3.73 -39.60 -6.37
N ALA A 208 -2.75 -39.19 -5.57
CA ALA A 208 -2.32 -39.93 -4.36
C ALA A 208 -3.39 -39.92 -3.24
N ALA A 209 -4.10 -38.81 -3.07
CA ALA A 209 -5.18 -38.67 -2.09
C ALA A 209 -6.50 -39.32 -2.55
N GLY A 210 -6.70 -39.48 -3.86
CA GLY A 210 -7.94 -39.85 -4.51
C GLY A 210 -8.85 -38.63 -4.75
N GLU A 211 -9.55 -38.65 -5.92
CA GLU A 211 -10.35 -37.50 -6.39
C GLU A 211 -11.40 -36.99 -5.38
N ARG A 212 -11.98 -37.90 -4.57
CA ARG A 212 -12.96 -37.54 -3.54
C ARG A 212 -12.42 -36.59 -2.48
N LEU A 213 -11.09 -36.56 -2.27
CA LEU A 213 -10.41 -35.74 -1.30
C LEU A 213 -9.68 -34.51 -1.91
N SER A 214 -9.85 -34.34 -3.22
CA SER A 214 -9.34 -33.17 -3.96
C SER A 214 -9.68 -31.82 -3.30
N PRO A 215 -10.88 -31.58 -2.72
CA PRO A 215 -11.17 -30.31 -2.06
C PRO A 215 -10.23 -30.00 -0.87
N VAL A 216 -9.72 -31.02 -0.17
CA VAL A 216 -8.79 -30.84 0.93
C VAL A 216 -7.40 -30.44 0.42
N ILE A 217 -6.95 -31.06 -0.69
CA ILE A 217 -5.71 -30.70 -1.37
C ILE A 217 -5.78 -29.25 -1.91
N MET A 218 -6.91 -28.86 -2.52
CA MET A 218 -7.12 -27.50 -3.01
C MET A 218 -7.17 -26.47 -1.88
N ALA A 219 -7.72 -26.84 -0.73
CA ALA A 219 -7.68 -25.98 0.45
C ALA A 219 -6.23 -25.78 0.96
N ALA A 220 -5.41 -26.83 0.95
CA ALA A 220 -3.98 -26.73 1.31
C ALA A 220 -3.20 -25.88 0.30
N GLN A 221 -3.44 -26.06 -1.01
CA GLN A 221 -2.86 -25.20 -2.06
C GLN A 221 -3.17 -23.72 -1.79
N ALA A 222 -4.44 -23.40 -1.53
CA ALA A 222 -4.86 -22.05 -1.25
C ALA A 222 -4.16 -21.46 -0.02
N LEU A 223 -3.83 -22.27 1.01
CA LEU A 223 -3.06 -21.81 2.17
C LEU A 223 -1.60 -21.52 1.83
N VAL A 224 -0.98 -22.28 0.91
CA VAL A 224 0.38 -22.00 0.41
C VAL A 224 0.40 -20.72 -0.42
N THR A 225 -0.59 -20.53 -1.30
CA THR A 225 -0.66 -19.37 -2.20
C THR A 225 -1.23 -18.11 -1.55
N THR A 226 -1.68 -18.18 -0.28
CA THR A 226 -2.19 -17.00 0.41
C THR A 226 -1.08 -15.95 0.57
N GLY A 227 -1.21 -14.86 -0.17
CA GLY A 227 -0.38 -13.66 -0.06
C GLY A 227 -0.80 -12.75 1.10
N PRO A 228 -0.11 -11.60 1.27
CA PRO A 228 -0.57 -10.57 2.18
C PRO A 228 -1.97 -10.10 1.79
N GLN A 229 -2.79 -9.76 2.77
CA GLN A 229 -4.15 -9.28 2.52
C GLN A 229 -4.13 -7.76 2.49
N ALA A 230 -4.61 -7.16 1.41
CA ALA A 230 -4.75 -5.72 1.27
C ALA A 230 -6.14 -5.26 1.73
N CYS A 231 -6.20 -4.12 2.41
CA CYS A 231 -7.45 -3.42 2.74
C CYS A 231 -7.40 -1.98 2.24
N LEU A 232 -8.58 -1.43 1.93
CA LEU A 232 -8.77 -0.02 1.58
C LEU A 232 -9.79 0.58 2.53
N GLU A 233 -9.43 1.66 3.19
CA GLU A 233 -10.29 2.43 4.08
C GLU A 233 -10.35 3.90 3.63
N GLY A 234 -11.41 4.61 4.01
CA GLY A 234 -11.53 6.03 3.68
C GLY A 234 -11.87 6.34 2.22
N ALA A 235 -12.44 5.39 1.46
CA ALA A 235 -12.87 5.61 0.07
C ALA A 235 -13.82 6.82 -0.08
N GLN A 236 -14.59 7.18 0.98
CA GLN A 236 -15.43 8.37 1.02
C GLN A 236 -14.65 9.68 0.86
N TYR A 237 -13.38 9.72 1.21
CA TYR A 237 -12.52 10.89 1.02
C TYR A 237 -12.20 11.10 -0.46
N LEU A 238 -11.94 10.03 -1.21
CA LEU A 238 -11.72 10.10 -2.67
C LEU A 238 -12.96 10.62 -3.41
N ALA A 239 -14.16 10.22 -2.97
CA ALA A 239 -15.41 10.69 -3.56
C ALA A 239 -15.61 12.21 -3.41
N LYS A 240 -14.99 12.83 -2.40
CA LYS A 240 -15.03 14.28 -2.15
C LYS A 240 -13.97 15.06 -2.93
N MET A 241 -12.97 14.39 -3.51
CA MET A 241 -11.90 15.03 -4.29
C MET A 241 -12.27 15.07 -5.77
N PRO A 242 -12.53 16.27 -6.37
CA PRO A 242 -13.00 16.39 -7.76
C PRO A 242 -12.08 15.70 -8.76
N ASP A 243 -10.75 15.78 -8.55
CA ASP A 243 -9.75 15.27 -9.47
C ASP A 243 -9.63 13.74 -9.47
N VAL A 244 -10.05 13.09 -8.39
CA VAL A 244 -9.88 11.64 -8.17
C VAL A 244 -11.22 10.90 -8.20
N ARG A 245 -12.32 11.61 -8.00
CA ARG A 245 -13.65 11.00 -7.91
C ARG A 245 -13.99 10.10 -9.10
N GLN A 246 -13.54 10.45 -10.29
CA GLN A 246 -13.75 9.65 -11.50
C GLN A 246 -12.99 8.30 -11.46
N ASN A 247 -11.92 8.21 -10.67
CA ASN A 247 -11.05 7.01 -10.57
C ASN A 247 -11.53 6.04 -9.48
N LEU A 248 -12.55 6.40 -8.70
CA LEU A 248 -13.01 5.60 -7.57
C LEU A 248 -13.47 4.21 -8.00
N GLY A 249 -14.17 4.08 -9.14
CA GLY A 249 -14.59 2.80 -9.70
C GLY A 249 -13.39 1.89 -9.97
N THR A 250 -12.40 2.38 -10.71
CA THR A 250 -11.17 1.65 -11.05
C THR A 250 -10.40 1.22 -9.80
N LEU A 251 -10.28 2.12 -8.80
CA LEU A 251 -9.63 1.79 -7.53
C LEU A 251 -10.37 0.67 -6.78
N LEU A 252 -11.70 0.72 -6.72
CA LEU A 252 -12.50 -0.32 -6.07
C LEU A 252 -12.40 -1.65 -6.81
N GLU A 253 -12.32 -1.65 -8.14
CA GLU A 253 -12.08 -2.85 -8.96
C GLU A 253 -10.70 -3.44 -8.64
N ILE A 254 -9.63 -2.64 -8.60
CA ILE A 254 -8.29 -3.09 -8.23
C ILE A 254 -8.29 -3.70 -6.81
N PHE A 255 -8.95 -3.06 -5.84
CA PHE A 255 -9.03 -3.57 -4.47
C PHE A 255 -10.00 -4.77 -4.30
N SER A 256 -10.76 -5.14 -5.31
CA SER A 256 -11.50 -6.40 -5.33
C SER A 256 -10.60 -7.62 -5.64
N ASP A 257 -9.44 -7.38 -6.25
CA ASP A 257 -8.38 -8.35 -6.47
C ASP A 257 -7.23 -8.10 -5.49
N ASN A 258 -7.02 -9.03 -4.56
CA ASN A 258 -6.02 -8.87 -3.51
C ASN A 258 -4.58 -8.80 -4.04
N GLU A 259 -4.26 -9.49 -5.12
CA GLU A 259 -2.93 -9.46 -5.74
C GLU A 259 -2.68 -8.10 -6.39
N ALA A 260 -3.62 -7.61 -7.19
CA ALA A 260 -3.56 -6.29 -7.82
C ALA A 260 -3.49 -5.17 -6.78
N ALA A 261 -4.28 -5.24 -5.70
CA ALA A 261 -4.26 -4.27 -4.61
C ALA A 261 -2.91 -4.25 -3.88
N THR A 262 -2.35 -5.42 -3.60
CA THR A 262 -1.04 -5.55 -2.94
C THR A 262 0.07 -4.97 -3.79
N GLU A 263 0.05 -5.24 -5.10
CA GLU A 263 1.04 -4.71 -6.04
C GLU A 263 0.93 -3.19 -6.17
N LEU A 264 -0.29 -2.66 -6.26
CA LEU A 264 -0.57 -1.22 -6.37
C LEU A 264 0.08 -0.41 -5.24
N ILE A 265 0.05 -0.91 -4.01
CA ILE A 265 0.57 -0.20 -2.84
C ILE A 265 1.96 -0.65 -2.41
N ARG A 266 2.62 -1.50 -3.21
CA ARG A 266 3.98 -1.98 -2.93
C ARG A 266 5.00 -0.85 -3.14
N PRO A 267 5.75 -0.43 -2.10
CA PRO A 267 6.77 0.60 -2.26
C PRO A 267 8.04 0.03 -2.89
N GLU A 268 8.69 0.81 -3.72
CA GLU A 268 10.03 0.52 -4.20
C GLU A 268 11.06 0.85 -3.10
N GLY A 269 11.62 -0.18 -2.49
CA GLY A 269 12.64 -0.03 -1.46
C GLY A 269 12.10 0.25 -0.04
N SER A 270 12.91 0.93 0.78
CA SER A 270 12.60 1.22 2.21
C SER A 270 12.13 2.66 2.46
N ARG A 271 12.26 3.54 1.47
CA ARG A 271 11.81 4.93 1.56
C ARG A 271 10.33 5.05 1.24
N VAL A 272 9.75 6.20 1.56
CA VAL A 272 8.42 6.56 1.06
C VAL A 272 8.52 6.70 -0.45
N THR A 273 7.61 6.04 -1.16
CA THR A 273 7.51 6.09 -2.63
C THR A 273 6.20 6.77 -3.01
N ALA A 274 6.24 7.70 -3.92
CA ALA A 274 5.04 8.33 -4.47
C ALA A 274 4.92 7.99 -5.95
N THR A 275 3.80 7.37 -6.33
CA THR A 275 3.52 6.95 -7.70
C THR A 275 2.30 7.71 -8.21
N LEU A 276 2.44 8.34 -9.37
CA LEU A 276 1.33 9.03 -10.02
C LEU A 276 0.41 8.00 -10.70
N GLY A 277 -0.89 8.20 -10.57
CA GLY A 277 -1.88 7.28 -11.13
C GLY A 277 -1.75 7.06 -12.64
N CYS A 278 -1.36 8.10 -13.38
CA CYS A 278 -1.10 7.98 -14.82
C CYS A 278 0.09 7.07 -15.18
N ASP A 279 0.98 6.76 -14.23
CA ASP A 279 2.09 5.82 -14.42
C ASP A 279 1.65 4.37 -14.18
N LEU A 280 0.57 4.20 -13.40
CA LEU A 280 0.00 2.89 -13.07
C LEU A 280 -1.07 2.50 -14.09
N ASP A 281 -2.01 3.40 -14.37
CA ASP A 281 -3.08 3.21 -15.34
C ASP A 281 -3.43 4.57 -15.97
N PRO A 282 -3.43 4.70 -17.32
CA PRO A 282 -3.90 5.91 -18.00
C PRO A 282 -5.32 6.33 -17.62
N ALA A 283 -6.16 5.40 -17.12
CA ALA A 283 -7.49 5.68 -16.62
C ALA A 283 -7.53 6.33 -15.23
N MET A 284 -6.38 6.50 -14.56
CA MET A 284 -6.26 7.13 -13.24
C MET A 284 -5.53 8.49 -13.24
N PRO A 285 -5.92 9.45 -14.10
CA PRO A 285 -5.31 10.78 -14.08
C PRO A 285 -5.64 11.49 -12.76
N GLY A 286 -4.74 12.34 -12.29
CA GLY A 286 -4.95 13.15 -11.08
C GLY A 286 -4.88 12.38 -9.76
N CYS A 287 -4.69 11.06 -9.79
CA CYS A 287 -4.47 10.22 -8.61
C CYS A 287 -2.98 10.16 -8.25
N CYS A 288 -2.68 10.05 -6.98
CA CYS A 288 -1.34 9.76 -6.47
C CYS A 288 -1.44 8.75 -5.33
N ILE A 289 -0.53 7.79 -5.32
CA ILE A 289 -0.38 6.79 -4.28
C ILE A 289 0.96 7.00 -3.61
N VAL A 290 0.95 7.24 -2.31
CA VAL A 290 2.15 7.41 -1.50
C VAL A 290 2.26 6.22 -0.59
N SER A 291 3.25 5.37 -0.79
CA SER A 291 3.42 4.11 -0.08
C SER A 291 4.70 4.04 0.73
N LYS A 292 4.65 3.28 1.82
CA LYS A 292 5.77 3.01 2.72
C LYS A 292 5.75 1.56 3.16
N ARG A 293 6.92 0.93 3.19
CA ARG A 293 7.10 -0.39 3.81
C ARG A 293 7.19 -0.25 5.32
N TYR A 294 6.56 -1.14 6.06
CA TYR A 294 6.74 -1.31 7.49
C TYR A 294 7.34 -2.68 7.82
N LEU A 295 8.02 -2.78 8.95
CA LEU A 295 8.70 -3.98 9.43
C LEU A 295 7.98 -4.47 10.70
N ALA A 296 7.41 -5.66 10.65
CA ALA A 296 6.59 -6.24 11.73
C ALA A 296 7.36 -7.24 12.64
N GLY A 297 8.69 -7.18 12.64
CA GLY A 297 9.51 -8.15 13.38
C GLY A 297 9.66 -9.49 12.66
N GLY A 298 10.61 -10.32 13.09
CA GLY A 298 10.80 -11.66 12.52
C GLY A 298 11.05 -11.72 10.99
N GLY A 299 11.48 -10.63 10.36
CA GLY A 299 11.62 -10.53 8.91
C GLY A 299 10.32 -10.30 8.14
N LEU A 300 9.19 -10.11 8.83
CA LEU A 300 7.90 -9.83 8.23
C LEU A 300 7.83 -8.37 7.78
N THR A 301 7.31 -8.14 6.59
CA THR A 301 7.13 -6.81 6.02
C THR A 301 5.73 -6.64 5.46
N GLY A 302 5.19 -5.44 5.56
CA GLY A 302 3.95 -5.06 4.89
C GLY A 302 4.08 -3.67 4.28
N SER A 303 3.01 -3.22 3.65
CA SER A 303 2.91 -1.91 3.03
C SER A 303 1.77 -1.12 3.64
N VAL A 304 1.95 0.19 3.75
CA VAL A 304 0.89 1.15 4.07
C VAL A 304 0.97 2.29 3.07
N ALA A 305 -0.18 2.77 2.60
CA ALA A 305 -0.25 3.78 1.56
C ALA A 305 -1.36 4.79 1.83
N LEU A 306 -1.15 6.01 1.34
CA LEU A 306 -2.18 7.04 1.17
C LEU A 306 -2.52 7.14 -0.31
N ILE A 307 -3.80 7.22 -0.60
CA ILE A 307 -4.34 7.37 -1.96
C ILE A 307 -5.17 8.65 -2.00
N GLY A 308 -4.83 9.53 -2.92
CA GLY A 308 -5.52 10.82 -3.04
C GLY A 308 -5.20 11.54 -4.33
N SER A 309 -5.46 12.86 -4.37
CA SER A 309 -5.12 13.71 -5.48
C SER A 309 -3.61 13.92 -5.61
N THR A 310 -3.10 14.13 -6.82
CA THR A 310 -1.73 14.63 -7.05
C THR A 310 -1.46 15.95 -6.33
N ARG A 311 -2.50 16.66 -5.88
CA ARG A 311 -2.42 17.90 -5.11
C ARG A 311 -2.38 17.69 -3.59
N MET A 312 -1.99 16.51 -3.12
CA MET A 312 -1.83 16.26 -1.68
C MET A 312 -0.80 17.19 -1.05
N GLU A 313 -1.00 17.53 0.24
CA GLU A 313 -0.04 18.28 1.06
C GLU A 313 1.14 17.37 1.48
N TYR A 314 2.02 17.06 0.54
CA TYR A 314 3.10 16.09 0.74
C TYR A 314 3.97 16.39 1.96
N GLU A 315 4.31 17.68 2.21
CA GLU A 315 5.14 18.10 3.35
C GLU A 315 4.52 17.70 4.70
N ARG A 316 3.20 17.69 4.79
CA ARG A 316 2.46 17.24 5.97
C ARG A 316 2.27 15.73 5.99
N LEU A 317 1.89 15.13 4.87
CA LEU A 317 1.46 13.73 4.80
C LEU A 317 2.62 12.74 4.87
N LEU A 318 3.78 13.06 4.27
CA LEU A 318 4.92 12.15 4.26
C LEU A 318 5.49 11.85 5.65
N PRO A 319 5.71 12.84 6.54
CA PRO A 319 6.14 12.56 7.91
C PRO A 319 5.11 11.74 8.71
N ILE A 320 3.81 12.00 8.49
CA ILE A 320 2.73 11.22 9.13
C ILE A 320 2.82 9.77 8.68
N LEU A 321 2.88 9.51 7.37
CA LEU A 321 2.95 8.16 6.82
C LEU A 321 4.21 7.41 7.30
N ASP A 322 5.36 8.08 7.34
CA ASP A 322 6.63 7.49 7.79
C ASP A 322 6.55 7.07 9.27
N TYR A 323 6.06 7.96 10.14
CA TYR A 323 5.89 7.66 11.55
C TYR A 323 4.82 6.58 11.79
N PHE A 324 3.70 6.66 11.07
CA PHE A 324 2.61 5.70 11.16
C PHE A 324 3.05 4.28 10.76
N ALA A 325 3.82 4.17 9.67
CA ALA A 325 4.40 2.90 9.23
C ALA A 325 5.34 2.29 10.29
N ALA A 326 6.18 3.12 10.92
CA ALA A 326 7.06 2.68 12.00
C ALA A 326 6.27 2.16 13.21
N LYS A 327 5.21 2.88 13.61
CA LYS A 327 4.34 2.47 14.73
C LYS A 327 3.57 1.18 14.43
N LEU A 328 3.01 1.07 13.23
CA LEU A 328 2.32 -0.15 12.79
C LEU A 328 3.24 -1.38 12.92
N GLY A 329 4.47 -1.25 12.44
CA GLY A 329 5.47 -2.31 12.58
C GLY A 329 5.83 -2.64 14.03
N GLN A 330 6.03 -1.62 14.89
CA GLN A 330 6.33 -1.80 16.31
C GLN A 330 5.20 -2.51 17.06
N SER A 331 3.95 -2.13 16.80
CA SER A 331 2.78 -2.73 17.45
C SER A 331 2.64 -4.22 17.13
N MET A 332 3.09 -4.65 15.95
CA MET A 332 3.12 -6.06 15.56
C MET A 332 4.33 -6.80 16.12
N ALA A 333 5.50 -6.15 16.19
CA ALA A 333 6.74 -6.77 16.69
C ALA A 333 6.68 -7.11 18.19
N GLY A 334 5.87 -6.40 18.97
CA GLY A 334 5.67 -6.63 20.41
C GLY A 334 4.95 -7.95 20.76
N GLN A 335 4.42 -8.69 19.79
CA GLN A 335 3.77 -9.99 19.99
C GLN A 335 4.73 -11.19 19.93
N GLY A 336 5.99 -10.96 19.55
CA GLY A 336 6.99 -12.04 19.37
C GLY A 336 7.98 -12.22 20.53
N GLN A 337 7.70 -11.67 21.72
CA GLN A 337 8.51 -11.90 22.93
C GLN A 337 7.77 -12.71 23.97
#